data_b34459a8c67d9df8f0a186a059275d47
#
_entry.id   b34459a8c67d9df8f0a186a059275d47
#
_cell.length_a   1.000
_cell.length_b   1.000
_cell.length_c   1.000
_cell.angle_alpha   90.00
_cell.angle_beta   90.00
_cell.angle_gamma   90.00
#
_symmetry.space_group_name_H-M   'P 1'
#
loop_
_entity.id
_entity.type
_entity.pdbx_description
1 polymer ?
#
loop_
_entity_poly.entity_id
_entity_poly.type
_entity_poly.pdbx_seq_one_letter_code
_entity_poly.pdbx_strand_id
1 'polypeptide(L)'
;PSTMTTPDFSQGPLAGLRVLDLSTMLAGPYGATLLGDLGADVIKIESHYGDESRHLGPLRGNERGPYLSLNRNKRDIVIDLREEGAREVFARLVRTADVLISNIREPALSKLGLNYEQVAVLKPDIVWVGVTAFGPDGPYAGRPGIDFLAQGYAGVLALNGDPDGEPVRTGFPAVDVITSLLVANAAQAALRAPTRSRSTVEPLSTTSDSAVKPTQAPL
;
A
#
# COMPACT_ATOMS: atom_id res chain seq x y z
N PRO A 1 25.09 12.65 -20.24
CA PRO A 1 24.27 13.01 -19.10
C PRO A 1 22.82 13.03 -19.56
N SER A 2 22.04 12.00 -19.20
CA SER A 2 20.61 12.03 -19.42
C SER A 2 20.01 13.09 -18.50
N THR A 3 19.49 14.15 -19.07
CA THR A 3 18.67 15.10 -18.34
C THR A 3 17.47 14.33 -17.78
N MET A 4 17.39 14.21 -16.46
CA MET A 4 16.15 13.75 -15.82
C MET A 4 15.07 14.76 -16.18
N THR A 5 14.19 14.38 -17.08
CA THR A 5 12.97 15.15 -17.34
C THR A 5 12.06 15.03 -16.14
N THR A 6 11.56 16.14 -15.63
CA THR A 6 10.52 16.14 -14.60
C THR A 6 9.32 15.37 -15.17
N PRO A 7 8.70 14.45 -14.41
CA PRO A 7 7.51 13.72 -14.87
C PRO A 7 6.42 14.72 -15.29
N ASP A 8 5.83 14.47 -16.46
CA ASP A 8 4.68 15.27 -16.94
C ASP A 8 3.38 14.63 -16.43
N PHE A 9 2.86 15.13 -15.32
CA PHE A 9 1.58 14.70 -14.73
C PHE A 9 0.34 15.29 -15.42
N SER A 10 0.51 15.98 -16.54
CA SER A 10 -0.60 16.51 -17.35
C SER A 10 -1.19 15.47 -18.31
N GLN A 11 -0.54 14.31 -18.43
CA GLN A 11 -0.89 13.27 -19.40
C GLN A 11 -1.35 11.99 -18.66
N GLY A 12 -2.26 11.26 -19.29
CA GLY A 12 -2.75 9.98 -18.79
C GLY A 12 -4.15 10.04 -18.18
N PRO A 13 -4.77 8.86 -17.96
CA PRO A 13 -6.16 8.76 -17.49
C PRO A 13 -6.38 9.27 -16.07
N LEU A 14 -5.33 9.39 -15.25
CA LEU A 14 -5.38 9.92 -13.88
C LEU A 14 -4.71 11.31 -13.75
N ALA A 15 -4.48 12.00 -14.87
CA ALA A 15 -3.95 13.36 -14.85
C ALA A 15 -4.83 14.29 -14.00
N GLY A 16 -4.18 15.13 -13.20
CA GLY A 16 -4.85 16.05 -12.26
C GLY A 16 -5.22 15.46 -10.90
N LEU A 17 -5.12 14.14 -10.71
CA LEU A 17 -5.31 13.50 -9.40
C LEU A 17 -4.00 13.47 -8.61
N ARG A 18 -4.09 13.70 -7.31
CA ARG A 18 -2.96 13.64 -6.39
C ARG A 18 -3.10 12.49 -5.41
N VAL A 19 -2.04 11.69 -5.31
CA VAL A 19 -1.93 10.55 -4.41
C VAL A 19 -0.85 10.83 -3.37
N LEU A 20 -1.16 10.66 -2.09
CA LEU A 20 -0.16 10.61 -1.02
C LEU A 20 0.15 9.14 -0.73
N ASP A 21 1.41 8.78 -0.85
CA ASP A 21 1.90 7.44 -0.54
C ASP A 21 2.67 7.46 0.78
N LEU A 22 1.99 7.04 1.85
CA LEU A 22 2.54 6.91 3.21
C LEU A 22 2.94 5.46 3.51
N SER A 23 3.03 4.62 2.49
CA SER A 23 3.35 3.20 2.63
C SER A 23 4.84 2.91 2.44
N THR A 24 5.27 1.74 2.89
CA THR A 24 6.66 1.27 2.79
C THR A 24 6.73 -0.14 2.19
N MET A 25 7.90 -0.57 1.79
CA MET A 25 8.20 -1.87 1.21
C MET A 25 7.65 -2.06 -0.20
N LEU A 26 6.59 -2.89 -0.40
CA LEU A 26 6.15 -3.28 -1.73
C LEU A 26 4.66 -3.04 -1.99
N ALA A 27 3.77 -3.66 -1.24
CA ALA A 27 2.33 -3.73 -1.57
C ALA A 27 1.68 -2.36 -1.79
N GLY A 28 1.86 -1.42 -0.86
CA GLY A 28 1.37 -0.05 -0.98
C GLY A 28 2.17 0.76 -2.02
N PRO A 29 3.51 0.84 -1.90
CA PRO A 29 4.31 1.64 -2.82
C PRO A 29 4.15 1.26 -4.29
N TYR A 30 4.11 -0.02 -4.63
CA TYR A 30 3.91 -0.42 -6.01
C TYR A 30 2.49 -0.11 -6.50
N GLY A 31 1.47 -0.22 -5.63
CA GLY A 31 0.12 0.23 -5.95
C GLY A 31 0.06 1.73 -6.26
N ALA A 32 0.73 2.57 -5.45
CA ALA A 32 0.86 4.00 -5.72
C ALA A 32 1.62 4.28 -7.02
N THR A 33 2.67 3.51 -7.32
CA THR A 33 3.44 3.62 -8.57
C THR A 33 2.56 3.34 -9.80
N LEU A 34 1.67 2.33 -9.74
CA LEU A 34 0.75 2.03 -10.83
C LEU A 34 -0.22 3.21 -11.10
N LEU A 35 -0.63 3.95 -10.07
CA LEU A 35 -1.41 5.18 -10.25
C LEU A 35 -0.55 6.29 -10.90
N GLY A 36 0.70 6.41 -10.50
CA GLY A 36 1.67 7.33 -11.12
C GLY A 36 1.95 7.00 -12.59
N ASP A 37 2.06 5.73 -12.95
CA ASP A 37 2.21 5.27 -14.33
C ASP A 37 1.00 5.64 -15.19
N LEU A 38 -0.17 5.83 -14.58
CA LEU A 38 -1.39 6.31 -15.22
C LEU A 38 -1.54 7.84 -15.21
N GLY A 39 -0.55 8.58 -14.74
CA GLY A 39 -0.49 10.05 -14.79
C GLY A 39 -0.90 10.76 -13.50
N ALA A 40 -1.16 10.05 -12.39
CA ALA A 40 -1.40 10.70 -11.11
C ALA A 40 -0.12 11.37 -10.56
N ASP A 41 -0.28 12.53 -9.91
CA ASP A 41 0.78 13.21 -9.15
C ASP A 41 0.99 12.50 -7.82
N VAL A 42 1.93 11.56 -7.76
CA VAL A 42 2.20 10.77 -6.55
C VAL A 42 3.29 11.41 -5.71
N ILE A 43 2.98 11.73 -4.46
CA ILE A 43 3.93 12.22 -3.47
C ILE A 43 4.16 11.13 -2.42
N LYS A 44 5.37 10.58 -2.41
CA LYS A 44 5.81 9.66 -1.36
C LYS A 44 6.24 10.44 -0.13
N ILE A 45 5.74 10.02 1.03
CA ILE A 45 6.08 10.62 2.31
C ILE A 45 6.91 9.61 3.10
N GLU A 46 8.16 9.94 3.35
CA GLU A 46 9.09 9.10 4.10
C GLU A 46 9.45 9.74 5.44
N SER A 47 9.78 8.90 6.42
CA SER A 47 10.50 9.36 7.61
C SER A 47 11.96 9.65 7.27
N HIS A 48 12.70 10.22 8.18
CA HIS A 48 14.13 10.44 8.00
C HIS A 48 14.97 9.13 7.87
N TYR A 49 14.39 7.99 8.24
CA TYR A 49 15.01 6.66 8.01
C TYR A 49 14.79 6.16 6.57
N GLY A 50 13.92 6.80 5.81
CA GLY A 50 13.54 6.37 4.48
C GLY A 50 12.62 5.15 4.46
N ASP A 51 12.35 4.66 3.25
CA ASP A 51 11.66 3.40 3.00
C ASP A 51 12.65 2.24 3.15
N GLU A 52 12.25 1.15 3.79
CA GLU A 52 13.09 -0.04 4.00
C GLU A 52 13.58 -0.64 2.66
N SER A 53 12.86 -0.48 1.56
CA SER A 53 13.29 -0.93 0.24
C SER A 53 14.55 -0.22 -0.27
N ARG A 54 14.92 0.94 0.33
CA ARG A 54 16.20 1.63 0.08
C ARG A 54 17.41 0.83 0.57
N HIS A 55 17.19 -0.17 1.41
CA HIS A 55 18.23 -1.02 1.99
C HIS A 55 18.29 -2.43 1.41
N LEU A 56 17.37 -2.77 0.48
CA LEU A 56 17.22 -4.11 -0.07
C LEU A 56 17.77 -4.23 -1.50
N GLY A 57 18.30 -5.42 -1.81
CA GLY A 57 18.72 -5.80 -3.16
C GLY A 57 20.01 -5.13 -3.64
N PRO A 58 20.35 -5.30 -4.93
CA PRO A 58 21.58 -4.79 -5.50
C PRO A 58 21.58 -3.27 -5.65
N LEU A 59 22.75 -2.65 -5.50
CA LEU A 59 22.98 -1.23 -5.77
C LEU A 59 23.04 -0.95 -7.27
N ARG A 60 22.45 0.17 -7.66
CA ARG A 60 22.62 0.80 -8.97
C ARG A 60 22.92 2.27 -8.75
N GLY A 61 24.18 2.64 -8.87
CA GLY A 61 24.65 3.94 -8.42
C GLY A 61 24.54 4.05 -6.89
N ASN A 62 23.85 5.07 -6.40
CA ASN A 62 23.60 5.29 -4.97
C ASN A 62 22.23 4.74 -4.51
N GLU A 63 21.46 4.14 -5.40
CA GLU A 63 20.11 3.66 -5.12
C GLU A 63 20.01 2.15 -5.25
N ARG A 64 19.05 1.55 -4.58
CA ARG A 64 18.76 0.12 -4.67
C ARG A 64 17.71 -0.15 -5.76
N GLY A 65 17.90 -1.24 -6.50
CA GLY A 65 16.99 -1.64 -7.56
C GLY A 65 15.53 -1.76 -7.16
N PRO A 66 15.19 -2.42 -6.03
CA PRO A 66 13.81 -2.49 -5.54
C PRO A 66 13.21 -1.11 -5.28
N TYR A 67 13.91 -0.21 -4.59
CA TYR A 67 13.39 1.13 -4.36
C TYR A 67 13.07 1.87 -5.66
N LEU A 68 13.98 1.85 -6.63
CA LEU A 68 13.80 2.53 -7.92
C LEU A 68 12.60 1.98 -8.69
N SER A 69 12.41 0.66 -8.69
CA SER A 69 11.30 0.02 -9.41
C SER A 69 9.95 0.27 -8.76
N LEU A 70 9.90 0.29 -7.42
CA LEU A 70 8.67 0.43 -6.64
C LEU A 70 8.25 1.89 -6.43
N ASN A 71 9.12 2.86 -6.75
CA ASN A 71 8.86 4.28 -6.51
C ASN A 71 9.11 5.18 -7.71
N ARG A 72 9.17 4.61 -8.93
CA ARG A 72 9.23 5.41 -10.16
C ARG A 72 8.00 6.32 -10.29
N ASN A 73 8.14 7.42 -11.00
CA ASN A 73 7.07 8.40 -11.22
C ASN A 73 6.50 9.03 -9.95
N LYS A 74 7.28 9.03 -8.85
CA LYS A 74 6.90 9.71 -7.61
C LYS A 74 7.81 10.89 -7.34
N ARG A 75 7.25 11.90 -6.71
CA ARG A 75 8.01 12.91 -5.96
C ARG A 75 8.15 12.43 -4.54
N ASP A 76 9.23 12.78 -3.88
CA ASP A 76 9.50 12.33 -2.51
C ASP A 76 9.65 13.53 -1.57
N ILE A 77 9.15 13.36 -0.33
CA ILE A 77 9.33 14.33 0.75
C ILE A 77 9.62 13.58 2.05
N VAL A 78 10.67 14.01 2.74
CA VAL A 78 11.00 13.49 4.07
C VAL A 78 10.31 14.34 5.12
N ILE A 79 9.42 13.72 5.92
CA ILE A 79 8.69 14.38 7.00
C ILE A 79 8.70 13.48 8.23
N ASP A 80 9.24 13.97 9.35
CA ASP A 80 9.07 13.29 10.63
C ASP A 80 7.72 13.67 11.24
N LEU A 81 6.73 12.83 11.03
CA LEU A 81 5.34 13.06 11.48
C LEU A 81 5.17 13.07 13.02
N ARG A 82 6.25 12.81 13.78
CA ARG A 82 6.27 12.95 15.23
C ARG A 82 6.46 14.41 15.66
N GLU A 83 7.04 15.22 14.78
CA GLU A 83 7.27 16.64 15.01
C GLU A 83 5.99 17.46 14.76
N GLU A 84 5.71 18.45 15.63
CA GLU A 84 4.48 19.25 15.56
C GLU A 84 4.37 20.04 14.23
N GLY A 85 5.44 20.71 13.80
CA GLY A 85 5.47 21.44 12.54
C GLY A 85 5.30 20.55 11.31
N ALA A 86 5.74 19.29 11.39
CA ALA A 86 5.60 18.31 10.32
C ALA A 86 4.14 17.89 10.10
N ARG A 87 3.34 17.84 11.18
CA ARG A 87 1.90 17.55 11.08
C ARG A 87 1.13 18.60 10.31
N GLU A 88 1.50 19.87 10.47
CA GLU A 88 0.89 20.94 9.69
C GLU A 88 1.22 20.82 8.19
N VAL A 89 2.49 20.52 7.86
CA VAL A 89 2.89 20.25 6.47
C VAL A 89 2.10 19.08 5.89
N PHE A 90 1.98 17.98 6.65
CA PHE A 90 1.17 16.84 6.24
C PHE A 90 -0.30 17.20 6.03
N ALA A 91 -0.90 17.94 6.97
CA ALA A 91 -2.29 18.39 6.85
C ALA A 91 -2.52 19.25 5.60
N ARG A 92 -1.56 20.10 5.24
CA ARG A 92 -1.60 20.87 3.97
C ARG A 92 -1.56 19.96 2.74
N LEU A 93 -0.74 18.92 2.75
CA LEU A 93 -0.68 17.93 1.67
C LEU A 93 -2.02 17.19 1.55
N VAL A 94 -2.57 16.70 2.67
CA VAL A 94 -3.87 15.99 2.71
C VAL A 94 -5.00 16.82 2.08
N ARG A 95 -5.08 18.11 2.39
CA ARG A 95 -6.13 19.00 1.81
C ARG A 95 -6.09 19.10 0.29
N THR A 96 -4.97 18.77 -0.32
CA THR A 96 -4.79 18.82 -1.78
C THR A 96 -4.82 17.44 -2.43
N ALA A 97 -4.99 16.37 -1.65
CA ALA A 97 -4.94 15.01 -2.13
C ALA A 97 -6.33 14.45 -2.44
N ASP A 98 -6.38 13.56 -3.41
CA ASP A 98 -7.57 12.78 -3.75
C ASP A 98 -7.52 11.39 -3.13
N VAL A 99 -6.32 10.83 -3.00
CA VAL A 99 -6.08 9.48 -2.47
C VAL A 99 -4.95 9.53 -1.44
N LEU A 100 -5.09 8.78 -0.36
CA LEU A 100 -4.01 8.47 0.59
C LEU A 100 -3.90 6.96 0.73
N ILE A 101 -2.68 6.44 0.52
CA ILE A 101 -2.34 5.02 0.64
C ILE A 101 -1.43 4.84 1.85
N SER A 102 -1.75 3.88 2.72
CA SER A 102 -0.94 3.56 3.90
C SER A 102 -0.93 2.06 4.19
N ASN A 103 0.22 1.52 4.57
CA ASN A 103 0.36 0.19 5.17
C ASN A 103 0.90 0.27 6.61
N ILE A 104 0.86 1.46 7.20
CA ILE A 104 1.19 1.66 8.61
C ILE A 104 0.05 1.08 9.45
N ARG A 105 0.40 0.30 10.48
CA ARG A 105 -0.59 -0.33 11.35
C ARG A 105 -1.37 0.70 12.16
N GLU A 106 -2.67 0.42 12.35
CA GLU A 106 -3.61 1.32 13.03
C GLU A 106 -3.12 1.89 14.37
N PRO A 107 -2.54 1.13 15.30
CA PRO A 107 -2.05 1.71 16.55
C PRO A 107 -0.98 2.80 16.38
N ALA A 108 -0.19 2.73 15.31
CA ALA A 108 0.80 3.76 14.99
C ALA A 108 0.15 4.95 14.28
N LEU A 109 -0.79 4.73 13.38
CA LEU A 109 -1.57 5.80 12.73
C LEU A 109 -2.32 6.65 13.76
N SER A 110 -3.05 6.01 14.68
CA SER A 110 -3.78 6.71 15.74
C SER A 110 -2.87 7.55 16.63
N LYS A 111 -1.70 7.03 17.02
CA LYS A 111 -0.71 7.78 17.82
C LYS A 111 -0.16 9.00 17.09
N LEU A 112 -0.03 8.92 15.78
CA LEU A 112 0.45 10.01 14.93
C LEU A 112 -0.65 11.03 14.59
N GLY A 113 -1.92 10.72 14.85
CA GLY A 113 -3.04 11.55 14.42
C GLY A 113 -3.32 11.42 12.91
N LEU A 114 -3.10 10.25 12.35
CA LEU A 114 -3.13 9.99 10.91
C LEU A 114 -4.07 8.84 10.52
N ASN A 115 -4.95 8.39 11.40
CA ASN A 115 -5.96 7.41 11.04
C ASN A 115 -7.03 8.03 10.12
N TYR A 116 -7.90 7.18 9.55
CA TYR A 116 -8.90 7.63 8.59
C TYR A 116 -9.79 8.76 9.15
N GLU A 117 -10.28 8.62 10.38
CA GLU A 117 -11.19 9.59 10.98
C GLU A 117 -10.54 10.97 11.11
N GLN A 118 -9.28 11.01 11.51
CA GLN A 118 -8.50 12.24 11.65
C GLN A 118 -8.18 12.88 10.29
N VAL A 119 -7.84 12.07 9.30
CA VAL A 119 -7.57 12.55 7.94
C VAL A 119 -8.85 13.01 7.27
N ALA A 120 -9.98 12.34 7.47
CA ALA A 120 -11.27 12.71 6.92
C ALA A 120 -11.81 14.06 7.46
N VAL A 121 -11.41 14.47 8.66
CA VAL A 121 -11.68 15.83 9.17
C VAL A 121 -11.00 16.89 8.31
N LEU A 122 -9.80 16.61 7.80
CA LEU A 122 -9.04 17.55 6.95
C LEU A 122 -9.53 17.55 5.50
N LYS A 123 -9.97 16.40 5.01
CA LYS A 123 -10.41 16.17 3.62
C LYS A 123 -11.52 15.11 3.61
N PRO A 124 -12.80 15.52 3.74
CA PRO A 124 -13.94 14.58 3.87
C PRO A 124 -14.19 13.67 2.68
N ASP A 125 -13.72 14.05 1.50
CA ASP A 125 -13.85 13.30 0.25
C ASP A 125 -12.58 12.53 -0.14
N ILE A 126 -11.61 12.42 0.78
CA ILE A 126 -10.39 11.65 0.51
C ILE A 126 -10.70 10.16 0.35
N VAL A 127 -10.11 9.56 -0.66
CA VAL A 127 -10.08 8.10 -0.80
C VAL A 127 -8.95 7.58 0.08
N TRP A 128 -9.30 6.81 1.11
CA TRP A 128 -8.33 6.13 1.98
C TRP A 128 -8.14 4.69 1.54
N VAL A 129 -6.89 4.29 1.26
CA VAL A 129 -6.53 2.91 0.95
C VAL A 129 -5.59 2.39 2.03
N GLY A 130 -6.14 1.65 2.98
CA GLY A 130 -5.39 0.97 4.02
C GLY A 130 -4.97 -0.43 3.57
N VAL A 131 -3.69 -0.75 3.70
CA VAL A 131 -3.15 -2.08 3.39
C VAL A 131 -2.76 -2.77 4.69
N THR A 132 -3.37 -3.90 4.97
CA THR A 132 -3.10 -4.72 6.15
C THR A 132 -2.86 -6.16 5.76
N ALA A 133 -2.15 -6.92 6.59
CA ALA A 133 -1.85 -8.32 6.28
C ALA A 133 -3.07 -9.24 6.42
N PHE A 134 -3.99 -8.91 7.34
CA PHE A 134 -5.09 -9.80 7.74
C PHE A 134 -6.46 -9.11 7.76
N GLY A 135 -6.56 -7.91 7.20
CA GLY A 135 -7.80 -7.12 7.25
C GLY A 135 -7.98 -6.37 8.57
N PRO A 136 -9.00 -5.49 8.63
CA PRO A 136 -9.34 -4.70 9.82
C PRO A 136 -10.05 -5.52 10.90
N ASP A 137 -10.71 -6.60 10.51
CA ASP A 137 -11.57 -7.43 11.35
C ASP A 137 -11.06 -8.86 11.47
N GLY A 138 -11.64 -9.61 12.41
CA GLY A 138 -11.34 -11.02 12.61
C GLY A 138 -10.21 -11.30 13.61
N PRO A 139 -9.91 -12.61 13.86
CA PRO A 139 -9.01 -13.03 14.94
C PRO A 139 -7.54 -12.64 14.72
N TYR A 140 -7.17 -12.28 13.51
CA TYR A 140 -5.81 -11.85 13.15
C TYR A 140 -5.69 -10.35 12.87
N ALA A 141 -6.77 -9.59 13.00
CA ALA A 141 -6.74 -8.14 12.83
C ALA A 141 -5.62 -7.48 13.67
N GLY A 142 -4.94 -6.51 13.09
CA GLY A 142 -3.84 -5.81 13.75
C GLY A 142 -2.53 -6.60 13.89
N ARG A 143 -2.48 -7.88 13.54
CA ARG A 143 -1.21 -8.63 13.53
C ARG A 143 -0.30 -8.14 12.42
N PRO A 144 1.03 -8.09 12.67
CA PRO A 144 1.99 -7.84 11.61
C PRO A 144 2.01 -9.01 10.63
N GLY A 145 2.25 -8.70 9.37
CA GLY A 145 2.43 -9.71 8.34
C GLY A 145 3.37 -9.22 7.25
N ILE A 146 3.89 -10.16 6.52
CA ILE A 146 4.71 -9.97 5.31
C ILE A 146 4.22 -10.96 4.26
N ASP A 147 4.62 -10.76 3.02
CA ASP A 147 4.23 -11.61 1.89
C ASP A 147 4.33 -13.12 2.19
N PHE A 148 5.43 -13.56 2.77
CA PHE A 148 5.65 -14.97 3.08
C PHE A 148 4.64 -15.55 4.07
N LEU A 149 4.28 -14.79 5.11
CA LEU A 149 3.23 -15.21 6.04
C LEU A 149 1.87 -15.27 5.35
N ALA A 150 1.55 -14.28 4.52
CA ALA A 150 0.31 -14.25 3.77
C ALA A 150 0.21 -15.43 2.79
N GLN A 151 1.30 -15.80 2.11
CA GLN A 151 1.36 -17.03 1.29
C GLN A 151 1.04 -18.28 2.11
N GLY A 152 1.56 -18.39 3.33
CA GLY A 152 1.29 -19.52 4.24
C GLY A 152 -0.19 -19.58 4.62
N TYR A 153 -0.76 -18.48 5.08
CA TYR A 153 -2.17 -18.41 5.49
C TYR A 153 -3.14 -18.63 4.33
N ALA A 154 -2.78 -18.18 3.12
CA ALA A 154 -3.59 -18.37 1.92
C ALA A 154 -3.44 -19.76 1.29
N GLY A 155 -2.59 -20.64 1.85
CA GLY A 155 -2.35 -21.98 1.30
C GLY A 155 -1.43 -22.00 0.07
N VAL A 156 -0.91 -20.88 -0.39
CA VAL A 156 -0.06 -20.79 -1.58
C VAL A 156 1.20 -21.62 -1.44
N LEU A 157 1.77 -21.68 -0.23
CA LEU A 157 2.96 -22.50 0.04
C LEU A 157 2.72 -24.00 -0.19
N ALA A 158 1.51 -24.48 0.17
CA ALA A 158 1.16 -25.89 0.00
C ALA A 158 0.81 -26.26 -1.45
N LEU A 159 0.47 -25.28 -2.27
CA LEU A 159 0.16 -25.48 -3.69
C LEU A 159 1.40 -25.41 -4.59
N ASN A 160 2.55 -25.01 -4.01
CA ASN A 160 3.78 -24.78 -4.75
C ASN A 160 4.83 -25.86 -4.39
N GLY A 161 5.59 -26.33 -5.37
CA GLY A 161 6.61 -27.34 -5.18
C GLY A 161 6.16 -28.75 -5.50
N ASP A 162 6.87 -29.73 -4.95
CA ASP A 162 6.57 -31.16 -5.10
C ASP A 162 5.38 -31.54 -4.19
N PRO A 163 4.39 -32.32 -4.67
CA PRO A 163 3.25 -32.75 -3.84
C PRO A 163 3.64 -33.49 -2.55
N ASP A 164 4.74 -34.23 -2.57
CA ASP A 164 5.26 -34.98 -1.43
C ASP A 164 6.40 -34.24 -0.70
N GLY A 165 6.71 -32.99 -1.12
CA GLY A 165 7.80 -32.18 -0.58
C GLY A 165 7.36 -31.19 0.50
N GLU A 166 8.34 -30.46 1.02
CA GLU A 166 8.07 -29.36 1.96
C GLU A 166 7.40 -28.18 1.24
N PRO A 167 6.49 -27.43 1.92
CA PRO A 167 5.87 -26.25 1.36
C PRO A 167 6.90 -25.21 0.90
N VAL A 168 6.77 -24.71 -0.31
CA VAL A 168 7.74 -23.78 -0.95
C VAL A 168 7.10 -22.46 -1.26
N ARG A 169 7.80 -21.35 -0.95
CA ARG A 169 7.35 -20.01 -1.35
C ARG A 169 7.45 -19.81 -2.85
N THR A 170 6.63 -18.93 -3.39
CA THR A 170 6.78 -18.47 -4.78
C THR A 170 8.13 -17.77 -4.99
N GLY A 171 8.66 -17.80 -6.19
CA GLY A 171 9.93 -17.18 -6.56
C GLY A 171 9.94 -15.63 -6.52
N PHE A 172 8.80 -15.02 -6.23
CA PHE A 172 8.62 -13.58 -6.07
C PHE A 172 7.54 -13.30 -4.99
N PRO A 173 7.44 -12.09 -4.45
CA PRO A 173 6.44 -11.74 -3.43
C PRO A 173 5.04 -11.63 -4.05
N ALA A 174 4.42 -12.78 -4.33
CA ALA A 174 3.19 -12.90 -5.10
C ALA A 174 2.02 -12.17 -4.46
N VAL A 175 1.84 -12.31 -3.14
CA VAL A 175 0.73 -11.68 -2.41
C VAL A 175 0.89 -10.16 -2.40
N ASP A 176 2.10 -9.66 -2.17
CA ASP A 176 2.36 -8.22 -2.21
C ASP A 176 2.10 -7.63 -3.61
N VAL A 177 2.52 -8.32 -4.67
CA VAL A 177 2.29 -7.87 -6.05
C VAL A 177 0.80 -7.86 -6.38
N ILE A 178 0.06 -8.91 -6.02
CA ILE A 178 -1.39 -8.97 -6.21
C ILE A 178 -2.07 -7.86 -5.40
N THR A 179 -1.65 -7.65 -4.15
CA THR A 179 -2.16 -6.56 -3.30
C THR A 179 -1.93 -5.20 -3.93
N SER A 180 -0.77 -4.97 -4.56
CA SER A 180 -0.49 -3.71 -5.26
C SER A 180 -1.48 -3.44 -6.40
N LEU A 181 -1.83 -4.46 -7.18
CA LEU A 181 -2.85 -4.35 -8.23
C LEU A 181 -4.23 -4.02 -7.62
N LEU A 182 -4.57 -4.65 -6.49
CA LEU A 182 -5.82 -4.38 -5.78
C LEU A 182 -5.85 -2.96 -5.21
N VAL A 183 -4.74 -2.45 -4.66
CA VAL A 183 -4.59 -1.07 -4.20
C VAL A 183 -4.91 -0.09 -5.33
N ALA A 184 -4.29 -0.26 -6.50
CA ALA A 184 -4.53 0.62 -7.64
C ALA A 184 -5.97 0.52 -8.15
N ASN A 185 -6.53 -0.68 -8.22
CA ASN A 185 -7.93 -0.90 -8.62
C ASN A 185 -8.91 -0.29 -7.63
N ALA A 186 -8.72 -0.51 -6.33
CA ALA A 186 -9.58 0.01 -5.27
C ALA A 186 -9.59 1.55 -5.27
N ALA A 187 -8.43 2.18 -5.39
CA ALA A 187 -8.32 3.64 -5.50
C ALA A 187 -9.13 4.18 -6.70
N GLN A 188 -8.97 3.57 -7.88
CA GLN A 188 -9.69 4.00 -9.09
C GLN A 188 -11.21 3.78 -8.97
N ALA A 189 -11.64 2.66 -8.40
CA ALA A 189 -13.05 2.37 -8.16
C ALA A 189 -13.68 3.39 -7.20
N ALA A 190 -12.98 3.70 -6.08
CA ALA A 190 -13.44 4.68 -5.11
C ALA A 190 -13.51 6.11 -5.70
N LEU A 191 -12.55 6.51 -6.52
CA LEU A 191 -12.58 7.80 -7.21
C LEU A 191 -13.79 7.96 -8.15
N ARG A 192 -14.32 6.86 -8.68
CA ARG A 192 -15.52 6.84 -9.53
C ARG A 192 -16.83 6.77 -8.75
N ALA A 193 -16.77 6.33 -7.49
CA ALA A 193 -17.95 6.24 -6.65
C ALA A 193 -18.52 7.64 -6.32
N PRO A 194 -19.86 7.80 -6.15
CA PRO A 194 -20.44 9.02 -5.63
C PRO A 194 -19.81 9.39 -4.28
N THR A 195 -19.61 10.67 -4.02
CA THR A 195 -18.88 11.20 -2.85
C THR A 195 -19.33 10.60 -1.50
N ARG A 196 -20.61 10.20 -1.37
CA ARG A 196 -21.14 9.54 -0.17
C ARG A 196 -20.66 8.09 0.04
N SER A 197 -20.07 7.46 -0.99
CA SER A 197 -19.61 6.05 -0.96
C SER A 197 -18.09 5.92 -0.95
N ARG A 198 -17.36 7.04 -0.87
CA ARG A 198 -15.88 7.03 -0.94
C ARG A 198 -15.19 6.67 0.37
N SER A 199 -15.96 6.65 1.48
CA SER A 199 -15.44 6.23 2.77
C SER A 199 -15.13 4.74 2.76
N THR A 200 -13.86 4.38 2.86
CA THR A 200 -13.32 3.03 3.03
C THR A 200 -13.62 2.05 1.89
N VAL A 201 -12.80 2.07 0.85
CA VAL A 201 -12.58 0.87 0.04
C VAL A 201 -11.44 0.11 0.73
N GLU A 202 -11.81 -0.79 1.62
CA GLU A 202 -10.89 -1.79 2.12
C GLU A 202 -10.68 -2.85 1.03
N PRO A 203 -9.44 -3.32 0.81
CA PRO A 203 -9.24 -4.48 -0.04
C PRO A 203 -10.06 -5.62 0.59
N LEU A 204 -10.91 -6.25 -0.22
CA LEU A 204 -11.69 -7.41 0.20
C LEU A 204 -10.77 -8.38 0.92
N SER A 205 -11.00 -8.56 2.23
CA SER A 205 -10.38 -9.65 2.95
C SER A 205 -10.80 -10.95 2.26
N THR A 206 -9.85 -11.75 1.83
CA THR A 206 -10.10 -13.05 1.19
C THR A 206 -10.60 -14.10 2.16
N THR A 207 -11.12 -13.71 3.31
CA THR A 207 -11.79 -14.60 4.25
C THR A 207 -13.29 -14.52 4.05
N SER A 208 -13.81 -15.28 3.06
CA SER A 208 -15.19 -15.71 3.12
C SER A 208 -15.34 -16.58 4.38
N ASP A 209 -16.24 -16.19 5.28
CA ASP A 209 -16.77 -17.01 6.37
C ASP A 209 -17.58 -18.19 5.79
N SER A 210 -16.92 -19.10 5.10
CA SER A 210 -17.39 -20.45 4.91
C SER A 210 -16.49 -21.35 5.73
N ALA A 211 -16.87 -21.55 6.99
CA ALA A 211 -16.33 -22.59 7.82
C ALA A 211 -16.50 -23.95 7.09
N VAL A 212 -15.45 -24.36 6.40
CA VAL A 212 -15.30 -25.74 5.97
C VAL A 212 -15.10 -26.54 7.25
N LYS A 213 -16.17 -27.14 7.75
CA LYS A 213 -16.06 -28.15 8.81
C LYS A 213 -15.18 -29.27 8.31
N PRO A 214 -14.14 -29.66 9.04
CA PRO A 214 -13.34 -30.81 8.65
C PRO A 214 -14.24 -32.03 8.63
N THR A 215 -14.40 -32.63 7.46
CA THR A 215 -15.06 -33.93 7.32
C THR A 215 -14.11 -34.96 7.98
N GLN A 216 -14.53 -35.50 9.13
CA GLN A 216 -13.83 -36.65 9.72
C GLN A 216 -13.96 -37.82 8.73
N ALA A 217 -12.86 -38.26 8.17
CA ALA A 217 -12.80 -39.52 7.46
C ALA A 217 -12.92 -40.67 8.49
N PRO A 218 -13.75 -41.68 8.25
CA PRO A 218 -13.76 -42.84 9.10
C PRO A 218 -12.46 -43.66 8.90
N LEU A 219 -11.95 -44.20 10.02
CA LEU A 219 -10.83 -45.12 10.09
C LEU A 219 -11.03 -46.39 9.26
#